data_b9932d2ed86c3491fb1620a99bab8f13
#
_entry.id   b9932d2ed86c3491fb1620a99bab8f13
#
_cell.length_a   1.000
_cell.length_b   1.000
_cell.length_c   1.000
_cell.angle_alpha   90.00
_cell.angle_beta   90.00
_cell.angle_gamma   90.00
#
_symmetry.space_group_name_H-M   'P 1'
#
loop_
_entity.id
_entity.type
_entity.pdbx_description
1 polymer ?
#
loop_
_entity_poly.entity_id
_entity_poly.type
_entity_poly.pdbx_seq_one_letter_code
_entity_poly.pdbx_strand_id
1 'polypeptide(L)'
;MAEMVATKRFCRYLALRYPKIISLLDLTRDIMESYLIYLQTEAKERKNYRSDLYGLRRVIEDVGNHYDRQDIKNLFISTDFPSTPRYLFKFYSDETIKKLNENIFQMDEQIARALILHQLLGTRISDTLTLKTDCLSIRENRYFIRIEQVKSITFEKAISDEIAQLIIKSIDYTEEHYGKTKYIFVKKEDPLRPFQYSMLQHRVMQMIRKNDIRDENGELLNFGTHTFRHCYGKKLTEMHIDDWMIARLLGHKTLQSVHHYRKIGNKIMADETRAVREKIDMILMDVVKEWEGYEI
;
A
#
# COMPACT_ATOMS: atom_id res chain seq x y z
N MET A 1 18.92 -0.31 -5.55
CA MET A 1 19.07 0.58 -4.37
C MET A 1 18.86 -0.15 -3.04
N ALA A 2 17.85 -1.02 -2.89
CA ALA A 2 17.63 -1.83 -1.68
C ALA A 2 18.78 -2.81 -1.40
N GLU A 3 19.30 -3.44 -2.43
CA GLU A 3 20.43 -4.37 -2.37
C GLU A 3 21.71 -3.71 -1.81
N MET A 4 22.00 -2.51 -2.27
CA MET A 4 23.18 -1.74 -1.80
C MET A 4 23.06 -1.38 -0.30
N VAL A 5 21.86 -1.06 0.17
CA VAL A 5 21.63 -0.74 1.59
C VAL A 5 21.80 -1.99 2.46
N ALA A 6 21.26 -3.12 2.01
CA ALA A 6 21.40 -4.41 2.68
C ALA A 6 22.86 -4.84 2.78
N THR A 7 23.60 -4.76 1.65
CA THR A 7 25.02 -5.09 1.58
C THR A 7 25.87 -4.18 2.48
N LYS A 8 25.63 -2.85 2.49
CA LYS A 8 26.34 -1.94 3.39
C LYS A 8 26.16 -2.28 4.87
N ARG A 9 24.98 -2.74 5.28
CA ARG A 9 24.74 -3.16 6.67
C ARG A 9 25.48 -4.43 7.00
N PHE A 10 25.43 -5.41 6.10
CA PHE A 10 26.16 -6.64 6.27
C PHE A 10 27.68 -6.38 6.35
N CYS A 11 28.23 -5.54 5.48
CA CYS A 11 29.63 -5.15 5.54
C CYS A 11 30.00 -4.45 6.86
N ARG A 12 29.11 -3.60 7.41
CA ARG A 12 29.34 -3.00 8.73
C ARG A 12 29.35 -4.04 9.85
N TYR A 13 28.44 -5.01 9.80
CA TYR A 13 28.43 -6.12 10.73
C TYR A 13 29.73 -6.94 10.65
N LEU A 14 30.16 -7.29 9.44
CA LEU A 14 31.44 -8.00 9.22
C LEU A 14 32.64 -7.20 9.76
N ALA A 15 32.72 -5.93 9.47
CA ALA A 15 33.81 -5.08 9.95
C ALA A 15 33.89 -5.03 11.50
N LEU A 16 32.77 -5.13 12.19
CA LEU A 16 32.70 -5.13 13.65
C LEU A 16 32.99 -6.50 14.27
N ARG A 17 32.45 -7.57 13.70
CA ARG A 17 32.48 -8.92 14.30
C ARG A 17 33.54 -9.83 13.68
N TYR A 18 33.88 -9.60 12.43
CA TYR A 18 34.79 -10.43 11.63
C TYR A 18 35.81 -9.58 10.83
N PRO A 19 36.63 -8.74 11.50
CA PRO A 19 37.50 -7.77 10.82
C PRO A 19 38.57 -8.40 9.88
N LYS A 20 38.79 -9.71 10.00
CA LYS A 20 39.68 -10.47 9.11
C LYS A 20 39.07 -10.82 7.76
N ILE A 21 37.73 -10.72 7.62
CA ILE A 21 37.04 -10.99 6.36
C ILE A 21 37.09 -9.73 5.51
N ILE A 22 37.82 -9.80 4.42
CA ILE A 22 38.02 -8.69 3.47
C ILE A 22 37.32 -8.92 2.14
N SER A 23 36.89 -10.14 1.87
CA SER A 23 36.18 -10.51 0.64
C SER A 23 34.87 -11.26 0.95
N LEU A 24 33.86 -11.08 0.09
CA LEU A 24 32.64 -11.88 0.14
C LEU A 24 32.90 -13.36 -0.21
N LEU A 25 34.04 -13.67 -0.82
CA LEU A 25 34.47 -15.04 -1.12
C LEU A 25 34.99 -15.80 0.11
N ASP A 26 35.24 -15.11 1.22
CA ASP A 26 35.64 -15.69 2.49
C ASP A 26 34.47 -16.00 3.42
N LEU A 27 33.25 -15.75 2.97
CA LEU A 27 32.04 -16.00 3.75
C LEU A 27 31.79 -17.48 3.94
N THR A 28 31.41 -17.85 5.15
CA THR A 28 30.98 -19.20 5.51
C THR A 28 29.54 -19.21 6.00
N ARG A 29 28.95 -20.40 6.06
CA ARG A 29 27.60 -20.56 6.59
C ARG A 29 27.49 -20.08 8.04
N ASP A 30 28.48 -20.35 8.88
CA ASP A 30 28.52 -19.95 10.30
C ASP A 30 28.45 -18.42 10.47
N ILE A 31 29.11 -17.69 9.57
CA ILE A 31 29.07 -16.21 9.56
C ILE A 31 27.68 -15.73 9.18
N MET A 32 27.04 -16.40 8.22
CA MET A 32 25.66 -16.05 7.84
C MET A 32 24.69 -16.33 8.98
N GLU A 33 24.80 -17.47 9.66
CA GLU A 33 23.98 -17.78 10.84
C GLU A 33 24.18 -16.78 11.97
N SER A 34 25.42 -16.40 12.25
CA SER A 34 25.72 -15.35 13.23
C SER A 34 25.08 -14.02 12.87
N TYR A 35 25.06 -13.66 11.57
CA TYR A 35 24.37 -12.46 11.11
C TYR A 35 22.87 -12.54 11.26
N LEU A 36 22.26 -13.69 10.98
CA LEU A 36 20.83 -13.92 11.17
C LEU A 36 20.44 -13.78 12.65
N ILE A 37 21.23 -14.36 13.55
CA ILE A 37 21.05 -14.20 15.00
C ILE A 37 21.15 -12.72 15.41
N TYR A 38 22.17 -12.02 14.92
CA TYR A 38 22.32 -10.59 15.17
C TYR A 38 21.10 -9.79 14.73
N LEU A 39 20.54 -10.07 13.54
CA LEU A 39 19.33 -9.40 13.06
C LEU A 39 18.10 -9.66 13.94
N GLN A 40 18.03 -10.84 14.57
CA GLN A 40 16.91 -11.22 15.43
C GLN A 40 17.03 -10.67 16.86
N THR A 41 18.23 -10.57 17.39
CA THR A 41 18.47 -10.29 18.80
C THR A 41 18.94 -8.85 19.07
N GLU A 42 19.87 -8.34 18.28
CA GLU A 42 20.54 -7.06 18.55
C GLU A 42 20.01 -5.91 17.68
N ALA A 43 19.67 -6.19 16.42
CA ALA A 43 19.18 -5.18 15.46
C ALA A 43 17.69 -4.84 15.69
N LYS A 44 17.27 -4.59 16.93
CA LYS A 44 15.88 -4.41 17.39
C LYS A 44 15.11 -3.27 16.70
N GLU A 45 15.80 -2.30 16.12
CA GLU A 45 15.17 -1.17 15.42
C GLU A 45 14.41 -1.59 14.16
N ARG A 46 14.59 -2.82 13.68
CA ARG A 46 13.97 -3.33 12.44
C ARG A 46 13.04 -4.49 12.67
N LYS A 47 11.75 -4.17 12.66
CA LYS A 47 10.68 -5.19 12.72
C LYS A 47 10.62 -6.10 11.47
N ASN A 48 11.21 -5.70 10.33
CA ASN A 48 11.18 -6.48 9.09
C ASN A 48 12.50 -6.36 8.32
N TYR A 49 13.36 -7.35 8.49
CA TYR A 49 14.64 -7.48 7.77
C TYR A 49 14.58 -8.43 6.58
N ARG A 50 13.40 -9.01 6.28
CA ARG A 50 13.23 -9.98 5.17
C ARG A 50 13.69 -9.41 3.81
N SER A 51 13.32 -8.18 3.49
CA SER A 51 13.73 -7.53 2.24
C SER A 51 15.24 -7.32 2.15
N ASP A 52 15.88 -7.07 3.30
CA ASP A 52 17.34 -6.92 3.36
C ASP A 52 18.02 -8.26 3.08
N LEU A 53 17.50 -9.37 3.65
CA LEU A 53 18.03 -10.70 3.37
C LEU A 53 17.90 -11.10 1.90
N TYR A 54 16.76 -10.80 1.25
CA TYR A 54 16.61 -11.06 -0.19
C TYR A 54 17.56 -10.21 -1.04
N GLY A 55 17.77 -8.94 -0.67
CA GLY A 55 18.73 -8.07 -1.35
C GLY A 55 20.16 -8.56 -1.19
N LEU A 56 20.54 -8.97 0.04
CA LEU A 56 21.87 -9.51 0.32
C LEU A 56 22.08 -10.86 -0.39
N ARG A 57 21.11 -11.75 -0.36
CA ARG A 57 21.14 -13.03 -1.07
C ARG A 57 21.48 -12.85 -2.54
N ARG A 58 20.79 -11.94 -3.24
CA ARG A 58 21.05 -11.68 -4.66
C ARG A 58 22.51 -11.28 -4.90
N VAL A 59 23.04 -10.36 -4.08
CA VAL A 59 24.43 -9.91 -4.23
C VAL A 59 25.40 -11.07 -4.01
N ILE A 60 25.17 -11.92 -3.01
CA ILE A 60 26.02 -13.08 -2.71
C ILE A 60 25.92 -14.13 -3.82
N GLU A 61 24.69 -14.42 -4.32
CA GLU A 61 24.47 -15.33 -5.45
C GLU A 61 25.15 -14.80 -6.73
N ASP A 62 25.08 -13.50 -7.01
CA ASP A 62 25.74 -12.88 -8.16
C ASP A 62 27.28 -12.99 -8.05
N VAL A 63 27.84 -12.77 -6.87
CA VAL A 63 29.28 -12.97 -6.61
C VAL A 63 29.65 -14.44 -6.80
N GLY A 64 28.88 -15.38 -6.23
CA GLY A 64 29.10 -16.82 -6.40
C GLY A 64 29.05 -17.26 -7.87
N ASN A 65 28.11 -16.71 -8.63
CA ASN A 65 28.01 -16.97 -10.07
C ASN A 65 29.20 -16.39 -10.85
N HIS A 66 29.62 -15.17 -10.52
CA HIS A 66 30.73 -14.49 -11.21
C HIS A 66 32.09 -15.22 -11.03
N TYR A 67 32.31 -15.79 -9.84
CA TYR A 67 33.56 -16.49 -9.51
C TYR A 67 33.43 -18.02 -9.58
N ASP A 68 32.29 -18.56 -10.07
CA ASP A 68 31.97 -19.98 -10.14
C ASP A 68 32.13 -20.73 -8.79
N ARG A 69 31.72 -20.09 -7.70
CA ARG A 69 31.82 -20.59 -6.33
C ARG A 69 30.44 -21.01 -5.83
N GLN A 70 30.17 -22.33 -5.92
CA GLN A 70 28.90 -22.92 -5.50
C GLN A 70 28.68 -22.86 -3.98
N ASP A 71 29.74 -22.89 -3.19
CA ASP A 71 29.71 -22.72 -1.74
C ASP A 71 29.19 -21.35 -1.33
N ILE A 72 29.62 -20.28 -2.03
CA ILE A 72 29.16 -18.91 -1.83
C ILE A 72 27.69 -18.74 -2.29
N LYS A 73 27.35 -19.29 -3.45
CA LYS A 73 26.02 -19.23 -4.01
C LYS A 73 24.96 -19.85 -3.07
N ASN A 74 25.33 -20.92 -2.37
CA ASN A 74 24.43 -21.70 -1.52
C ASN A 74 24.50 -21.31 -0.03
N LEU A 75 25.06 -20.15 0.31
CA LEU A 75 25.14 -19.67 1.69
C LEU A 75 23.77 -19.45 2.36
N PHE A 76 22.76 -19.07 1.58
CA PHE A 76 21.39 -18.93 2.08
C PHE A 76 20.57 -20.19 1.84
N ILE A 77 19.81 -20.60 2.87
CA ILE A 77 18.82 -21.67 2.78
C ILE A 77 17.41 -21.11 2.97
N SER A 78 16.39 -21.87 2.61
CA SER A 78 14.99 -21.40 2.63
C SER A 78 14.50 -20.99 4.03
N THR A 79 15.01 -21.63 5.07
CA THR A 79 14.65 -21.38 6.48
C THR A 79 15.24 -20.08 7.04
N ASP A 80 16.23 -19.48 6.38
CA ASP A 80 16.84 -18.19 6.79
C ASP A 80 15.86 -17.02 6.68
N PHE A 81 14.85 -17.17 5.84
CA PHE A 81 13.92 -16.10 5.57
C PHE A 81 12.73 -16.15 6.52
N PRO A 82 12.50 -15.10 7.32
CA PRO A 82 11.35 -15.06 8.20
C PRO A 82 10.06 -15.22 7.41
N SER A 83 9.08 -15.90 8.00
CA SER A 83 7.75 -16.02 7.41
C SER A 83 7.19 -14.64 7.05
N THR A 84 6.40 -14.56 5.98
CA THR A 84 5.74 -13.30 5.64
C THR A 84 4.70 -13.00 6.72
N PRO A 85 4.82 -11.89 7.46
CA PRO A 85 3.77 -11.51 8.39
C PRO A 85 2.45 -11.42 7.63
N ARG A 86 1.39 -11.98 8.19
CA ARG A 86 0.03 -11.78 7.66
C ARG A 86 -0.37 -10.35 7.98
N TYR A 87 -0.09 -9.42 7.07
CA TYR A 87 -0.57 -8.05 7.20
C TYR A 87 -2.09 -8.04 6.98
N LEU A 88 -2.82 -7.70 8.02
CA LEU A 88 -4.18 -7.22 7.84
C LEU A 88 -4.08 -5.79 7.29
N PHE A 89 -4.74 -5.51 6.19
CA PHE A 89 -4.82 -4.15 5.68
C PHE A 89 -5.46 -3.25 6.74
N LYS A 90 -4.87 -2.08 6.94
CA LYS A 90 -5.49 -1.04 7.74
C LYS A 90 -6.51 -0.31 6.88
N PHE A 91 -7.65 -0.03 7.48
CA PHE A 91 -8.71 0.79 6.90
C PHE A 91 -8.96 1.97 7.83
N TYR A 92 -9.45 3.04 7.26
CA TYR A 92 -10.05 4.10 8.04
C TYR A 92 -11.56 3.81 8.14
N SER A 93 -12.15 4.04 9.30
CA SER A 93 -13.60 4.08 9.42
C SER A 93 -14.16 5.28 8.66
N ASP A 94 -15.45 5.19 8.32
CA ASP A 94 -16.12 6.30 7.65
C ASP A 94 -16.13 7.55 8.54
N GLU A 95 -16.17 7.42 9.86
CA GLU A 95 -16.04 8.52 10.81
C GLU A 95 -14.65 9.17 10.76
N THR A 96 -13.60 8.38 10.72
CA THR A 96 -12.22 8.89 10.57
C THR A 96 -12.03 9.63 9.26
N ILE A 97 -12.57 9.07 8.16
CA ILE A 97 -12.53 9.72 6.83
C ILE A 97 -13.31 11.03 6.87
N LYS A 98 -14.47 11.06 7.50
CA LYS A 98 -15.30 12.26 7.65
C LYS A 98 -14.57 13.36 8.41
N LYS A 99 -14.01 13.04 9.60
CA LYS A 99 -13.19 13.98 10.40
C LYS A 99 -12.01 14.53 9.60
N LEU A 100 -11.31 13.70 8.84
CA LEU A 100 -10.22 14.13 7.99
C LEU A 100 -10.72 15.09 6.89
N ASN A 101 -11.81 14.74 6.21
CA ASN A 101 -12.34 15.50 5.08
C ASN A 101 -12.92 16.86 5.51
N GLU A 102 -13.49 16.97 6.69
CA GLU A 102 -13.96 18.24 7.27
C GLU A 102 -12.80 19.23 7.45
N ASN A 103 -11.58 18.75 7.61
CA ASN A 103 -10.40 19.58 7.81
C ASN A 103 -9.53 19.79 6.54
N ILE A 104 -9.77 19.02 5.48
CA ILE A 104 -8.98 19.07 4.25
C ILE A 104 -9.02 20.47 3.62
N PHE A 105 -10.15 21.16 3.69
CA PHE A 105 -10.34 22.51 3.10
C PHE A 105 -9.53 23.61 3.81
N GLN A 106 -8.93 23.33 4.97
CA GLN A 106 -8.00 24.26 5.63
C GLN A 106 -6.59 24.21 5.02
N MET A 107 -6.35 23.28 4.10
CA MET A 107 -5.06 23.09 3.47
C MET A 107 -4.93 23.92 2.18
N ASP A 108 -3.72 23.93 1.64
CA ASP A 108 -3.48 24.43 0.29
C ASP A 108 -4.40 23.73 -0.72
N GLU A 109 -4.97 24.48 -1.64
CA GLU A 109 -6.01 24.00 -2.55
C GLU A 109 -5.54 22.84 -3.43
N GLN A 110 -4.31 22.87 -3.93
CA GLN A 110 -3.77 21.74 -4.69
C GLN A 110 -3.70 20.45 -3.84
N ILE A 111 -3.31 20.59 -2.57
CA ILE A 111 -3.21 19.44 -1.65
C ILE A 111 -4.61 18.89 -1.34
N ALA A 112 -5.56 19.76 -1.06
CA ALA A 112 -6.96 19.40 -0.80
C ALA A 112 -7.54 18.64 -1.99
N ARG A 113 -7.43 19.18 -3.21
CA ARG A 113 -7.92 18.55 -4.45
C ARG A 113 -7.23 17.22 -4.73
N ALA A 114 -5.91 17.15 -4.55
CA ALA A 114 -5.15 15.91 -4.73
C ALA A 114 -5.62 14.80 -3.77
N LEU A 115 -5.88 15.13 -2.51
CA LEU A 115 -6.37 14.16 -1.52
C LEU A 115 -7.79 13.68 -1.81
N ILE A 116 -8.68 14.58 -2.21
CA ILE A 116 -10.06 14.23 -2.58
C ILE A 116 -10.03 13.32 -3.82
N LEU A 117 -9.30 13.69 -4.87
CA LEU A 117 -9.17 12.87 -6.07
C LEU A 117 -8.53 11.51 -5.76
N HIS A 118 -7.53 11.48 -4.88
CA HIS A 118 -6.91 10.23 -4.45
C HIS A 118 -7.92 9.27 -3.78
N GLN A 119 -8.80 9.78 -2.93
CA GLN A 119 -9.87 9.00 -2.30
C GLN A 119 -10.90 8.51 -3.33
N LEU A 120 -11.35 9.38 -4.23
CA LEU A 120 -12.38 9.09 -5.22
C LEU A 120 -11.90 8.14 -6.32
N LEU A 121 -10.63 8.23 -6.70
CA LEU A 121 -10.06 7.40 -7.76
C LEU A 121 -9.50 6.07 -7.25
N GLY A 122 -9.18 5.94 -5.96
CA GLY A 122 -8.54 4.75 -5.39
C GLY A 122 -7.17 4.41 -5.99
N THR A 123 -6.51 5.36 -6.64
CA THR A 123 -5.19 5.20 -7.29
C THR A 123 -4.07 5.10 -6.25
N ARG A 124 -2.84 4.78 -6.65
CA ARG A 124 -1.67 5.03 -5.79
C ARG A 124 -1.44 6.53 -5.71
N ILE A 125 -0.96 7.03 -4.58
CA ILE A 125 -0.73 8.47 -4.43
C ILE A 125 0.25 9.03 -5.48
N SER A 126 1.29 8.26 -5.84
CA SER A 126 2.18 8.62 -6.94
C SER A 126 1.45 8.86 -8.24
N ASP A 127 0.47 8.00 -8.54
CA ASP A 127 -0.27 8.05 -9.79
C ASP A 127 -1.26 9.23 -9.79
N THR A 128 -1.84 9.56 -8.63
CA THR A 128 -2.66 10.78 -8.46
C THR A 128 -1.83 12.05 -8.64
N LEU A 129 -0.68 12.14 -7.99
CA LEU A 129 0.18 13.33 -8.04
C LEU A 129 0.85 13.54 -9.41
N THR A 130 0.94 12.49 -10.23
CA THR A 130 1.47 12.57 -11.60
C THR A 130 0.38 12.56 -12.66
N LEU A 131 -0.89 12.81 -12.31
CA LEU A 131 -1.94 13.00 -13.30
C LEU A 131 -1.59 14.15 -14.25
N LYS A 132 -1.73 13.90 -15.53
CA LYS A 132 -1.44 14.86 -16.59
C LYS A 132 -2.67 15.72 -16.88
N THR A 133 -2.45 16.91 -17.38
CA THR A 133 -3.54 17.84 -17.78
C THR A 133 -4.36 17.30 -18.94
N ASP A 134 -3.81 16.39 -19.76
CA ASP A 134 -4.50 15.71 -20.88
C ASP A 134 -5.10 14.34 -20.47
N CYS A 135 -5.31 14.08 -19.19
CA CYS A 135 -5.75 12.77 -18.70
C CYS A 135 -7.23 12.45 -19.00
N LEU A 136 -8.05 13.44 -19.32
CA LEU A 136 -9.48 13.26 -19.58
C LEU A 136 -9.80 13.02 -21.05
N SER A 137 -10.76 12.16 -21.31
CA SER A 137 -11.38 11.98 -22.63
C SER A 137 -12.88 11.73 -22.49
N ILE A 138 -13.64 12.06 -23.53
CA ILE A 138 -15.09 11.82 -23.59
C ILE A 138 -15.35 10.82 -24.70
N ARG A 139 -16.09 9.75 -24.38
CA ARG A 139 -16.55 8.74 -25.35
C ARG A 139 -17.98 8.36 -25.01
N GLU A 140 -18.86 8.31 -26.00
CA GLU A 140 -20.26 7.93 -25.79
C GLU A 140 -20.93 8.72 -24.67
N ASN A 141 -20.65 10.02 -24.60
CA ASN A 141 -21.17 10.93 -23.57
C ASN A 141 -20.78 10.56 -22.12
N ARG A 142 -19.62 9.88 -21.94
CA ARG A 142 -19.07 9.50 -20.65
C ARG A 142 -17.62 9.97 -20.55
N TYR A 143 -17.25 10.44 -19.36
CA TYR A 143 -15.87 10.79 -19.06
C TYR A 143 -15.03 9.55 -18.74
N PHE A 144 -13.83 9.53 -19.28
CA PHE A 144 -12.79 8.55 -18.98
C PHE A 144 -11.54 9.27 -18.50
N ILE A 145 -10.90 8.69 -17.49
CA ILE A 145 -9.60 9.15 -17.04
C ILE A 145 -8.51 8.14 -17.43
N ARG A 146 -7.45 8.64 -18.05
CA ARG A 146 -6.23 7.89 -18.35
C ARG A 146 -5.23 8.08 -17.22
N ILE A 147 -4.80 6.98 -16.61
CA ILE A 147 -3.86 6.96 -15.48
C ILE A 147 -2.59 6.23 -15.93
N GLU A 148 -1.48 6.94 -15.97
CA GLU A 148 -0.16 6.39 -16.25
C GLU A 148 0.51 6.03 -14.92
N GLN A 149 0.55 4.73 -14.61
CA GLN A 149 1.16 4.30 -13.35
C GLN A 149 2.68 4.38 -13.41
N VAL A 150 3.28 5.04 -12.42
CA VAL A 150 4.74 5.22 -12.33
C VAL A 150 5.51 3.89 -12.35
N LYS A 151 4.90 2.80 -11.86
CA LYS A 151 5.59 1.50 -11.68
C LYS A 151 5.07 0.38 -12.57
N SER A 152 4.04 0.59 -13.40
CA SER A 152 3.32 -0.55 -13.94
C SER A 152 2.80 -0.35 -15.36
N ILE A 153 1.56 0.03 -15.49
CA ILE A 153 0.81 0.10 -16.77
C ILE A 153 0.05 1.42 -16.89
N THR A 154 -0.28 1.79 -18.10
CA THR A 154 -1.29 2.80 -18.37
C THR A 154 -2.65 2.10 -18.47
N PHE A 155 -3.65 2.64 -17.80
CA PHE A 155 -5.02 2.14 -17.89
C PHE A 155 -6.03 3.29 -17.90
N GLU A 156 -7.21 3.01 -18.41
CA GLU A 156 -8.33 3.95 -18.43
C GLU A 156 -9.50 3.39 -17.65
N LYS A 157 -10.25 4.28 -17.02
CA LYS A 157 -11.52 3.93 -16.38
C LYS A 157 -12.53 5.04 -16.57
N ALA A 158 -13.81 4.65 -16.66
CA ALA A 158 -14.92 5.60 -16.62
C ALA A 158 -14.98 6.27 -15.24
N ILE A 159 -15.35 7.53 -15.23
CA ILE A 159 -15.57 8.34 -14.01
C ILE A 159 -16.90 9.09 -14.13
N SER A 160 -17.46 9.51 -12.99
CA SER A 160 -18.66 10.33 -12.98
C SER A 160 -18.36 11.77 -13.41
N ASP A 161 -19.40 12.49 -13.78
CA ASP A 161 -19.31 13.89 -14.19
C ASP A 161 -18.75 14.76 -13.07
N GLU A 162 -19.11 14.50 -11.82
CA GLU A 162 -18.60 15.23 -10.64
C GLU A 162 -17.08 15.08 -10.48
N ILE A 163 -16.57 13.85 -10.68
CA ILE A 163 -15.12 13.60 -10.62
C ILE A 163 -14.42 14.29 -11.80
N ALA A 164 -15.01 14.25 -13.00
CA ALA A 164 -14.48 14.92 -14.16
C ALA A 164 -14.43 16.44 -13.95
N GLN A 165 -15.50 17.05 -13.43
CA GLN A 165 -15.54 18.47 -13.11
C GLN A 165 -14.50 18.87 -12.05
N LEU A 166 -14.28 18.03 -11.03
CA LEU A 166 -13.22 18.26 -10.04
C LEU A 166 -11.82 18.24 -10.68
N ILE A 167 -11.59 17.34 -11.64
CA ILE A 167 -10.33 17.28 -12.40
C ILE A 167 -10.17 18.54 -13.27
N ILE A 168 -11.20 18.92 -14.01
CA ILE A 168 -11.20 20.13 -14.85
C ILE A 168 -10.87 21.36 -14.00
N LYS A 169 -11.60 21.57 -12.90
CA LYS A 169 -11.32 22.69 -11.97
C LYS A 169 -9.91 22.65 -11.39
N SER A 170 -9.33 21.44 -11.25
CA SER A 170 -7.94 21.31 -10.76
C SER A 170 -6.94 21.68 -11.85
N ILE A 171 -7.25 21.40 -13.12
CA ILE A 171 -6.45 21.83 -14.28
C ILE A 171 -6.51 23.35 -14.41
N ASP A 172 -7.72 23.92 -14.40
CA ASP A 172 -7.95 25.37 -14.52
C ASP A 172 -7.19 26.13 -13.42
N TYR A 173 -7.28 25.66 -12.17
CA TYR A 173 -6.54 26.25 -11.04
C TYR A 173 -5.03 26.25 -11.30
N THR A 174 -4.51 25.13 -11.82
CA THR A 174 -3.07 25.01 -12.06
C THR A 174 -2.63 25.88 -13.24
N GLU A 175 -3.42 25.95 -14.31
CA GLU A 175 -3.14 26.84 -15.46
C GLU A 175 -3.20 28.31 -15.08
N GLU A 176 -4.14 28.72 -14.23
CA GLU A 176 -4.29 30.09 -13.74
C GLU A 176 -3.08 30.53 -12.89
N HIS A 177 -2.57 29.64 -12.00
CA HIS A 177 -1.53 30.00 -11.04
C HIS A 177 -0.11 29.74 -11.53
N TYR A 178 0.07 28.77 -12.44
CA TYR A 178 1.41 28.29 -12.86
C TYR A 178 1.59 28.27 -14.39
N GLY A 179 0.55 28.64 -15.16
CA GLY A 179 0.55 28.55 -16.62
C GLY A 179 0.39 27.09 -17.11
N LYS A 180 0.67 26.88 -18.38
CA LYS A 180 0.56 25.53 -18.99
C LYS A 180 1.60 24.58 -18.44
N THR A 181 1.15 23.54 -17.77
CA THR A 181 1.98 22.51 -17.14
C THR A 181 1.66 21.15 -17.70
N LYS A 182 2.56 20.19 -17.46
CA LYS A 182 2.34 18.79 -17.83
C LYS A 182 1.45 18.05 -16.83
N TYR A 183 1.50 18.45 -15.55
CA TYR A 183 0.84 17.78 -14.44
C TYR A 183 -0.22 18.69 -13.83
N ILE A 184 -1.29 18.07 -13.30
CA ILE A 184 -2.36 18.80 -12.61
C ILE A 184 -1.86 19.33 -11.26
N PHE A 185 -1.05 18.55 -10.55
CA PHE A 185 -0.50 18.91 -9.25
C PHE A 185 0.99 19.17 -9.38
N VAL A 186 1.39 20.41 -9.24
CA VAL A 186 2.76 20.85 -9.51
C VAL A 186 3.44 21.39 -8.27
N LYS A 187 4.75 21.34 -8.26
CA LYS A 187 5.56 21.93 -7.21
C LYS A 187 5.61 23.43 -7.40
N LYS A 188 5.30 24.20 -6.35
CA LYS A 188 5.22 25.67 -6.41
C LYS A 188 6.51 26.33 -6.92
N GLU A 189 7.65 25.83 -6.46
CA GLU A 189 8.98 26.34 -6.80
C GLU A 189 9.49 25.88 -8.18
N ASP A 190 8.91 24.81 -8.73
CA ASP A 190 9.28 24.23 -10.03
C ASP A 190 8.06 23.55 -10.67
N PRO A 191 7.18 24.33 -11.36
CA PRO A 191 5.94 23.81 -11.95
C PRO A 191 6.13 22.79 -13.06
N LEU A 192 7.36 22.55 -13.52
CA LEU A 192 7.67 21.47 -14.45
C LEU A 192 7.67 20.10 -13.78
N ARG A 193 7.71 20.05 -12.45
CA ARG A 193 7.73 18.83 -11.66
C ARG A 193 6.42 18.62 -10.91
N PRO A 194 5.98 17.35 -10.78
CA PRO A 194 4.80 17.05 -10.01
C PRO A 194 5.04 17.29 -8.51
N PHE A 195 3.96 17.52 -7.78
CA PHE A 195 3.97 17.66 -6.34
C PHE A 195 4.53 16.40 -5.67
N GLN A 196 5.36 16.56 -4.65
CA GLN A 196 6.04 15.43 -4.01
C GLN A 196 5.21 14.84 -2.87
N TYR A 197 5.18 13.52 -2.80
CA TYR A 197 4.48 12.79 -1.74
C TYR A 197 4.94 13.18 -0.33
N SER A 198 6.23 13.38 -0.12
CA SER A 198 6.77 13.78 1.19
C SER A 198 6.23 15.13 1.68
N MET A 199 6.03 16.09 0.77
CA MET A 199 5.42 17.37 1.11
C MET A 199 3.93 17.21 1.45
N LEU A 200 3.19 16.44 0.66
CA LEU A 200 1.79 16.13 0.94
C LEU A 200 1.65 15.48 2.32
N GLN A 201 2.42 14.43 2.58
CA GLN A 201 2.40 13.73 3.86
C GLN A 201 2.71 14.67 5.04
N HIS A 202 3.74 15.49 4.90
CA HIS A 202 4.11 16.46 5.93
C HIS A 202 2.96 17.44 6.24
N ARG A 203 2.35 18.03 5.20
CA ARG A 203 1.24 18.98 5.34
C ARG A 203 0.00 18.34 5.98
N VAL A 204 -0.35 17.13 5.53
CA VAL A 204 -1.47 16.39 6.12
C VAL A 204 -1.21 16.05 7.60
N MET A 205 0.00 15.61 7.94
CA MET A 205 0.35 15.33 9.34
C MET A 205 0.37 16.59 10.21
N GLN A 206 0.75 17.76 9.66
CA GLN A 206 0.62 19.03 10.36
C GLN A 206 -0.85 19.37 10.65
N MET A 207 -1.74 19.20 9.66
CA MET A 207 -3.18 19.44 9.81
C MET A 207 -3.79 18.50 10.83
N ILE A 208 -3.45 17.19 10.79
CA ILE A 208 -3.91 16.20 11.75
C ILE A 208 -3.50 16.57 13.19
N ARG A 209 -2.26 16.98 13.39
CA ARG A 209 -1.77 17.42 14.72
C ARG A 209 -2.45 18.71 15.19
N LYS A 210 -2.60 19.69 14.28
CA LYS A 210 -3.21 20.97 14.61
C LYS A 210 -4.68 20.83 15.06
N ASN A 211 -5.41 19.93 14.41
CA ASN A 211 -6.85 19.71 14.67
C ASN A 211 -7.11 18.49 15.60
N ASP A 212 -6.06 17.89 16.18
CA ASP A 212 -6.14 16.70 17.04
C ASP A 212 -7.01 15.58 16.48
N ILE A 213 -6.84 15.26 15.19
CA ILE A 213 -7.64 14.24 14.52
C ILE A 213 -7.17 12.86 15.00
N ARG A 214 -8.06 12.14 15.68
CA ARG A 214 -7.80 10.83 16.30
C ARG A 214 -8.54 9.71 15.60
N ASP A 215 -7.93 8.52 15.62
CA ASP A 215 -8.56 7.29 15.14
C ASP A 215 -9.54 6.70 16.18
N GLU A 216 -10.11 5.54 15.88
CA GLU A 216 -11.09 4.84 16.72
C GLU A 216 -10.54 4.43 18.09
N ASN A 217 -9.20 4.28 18.21
CA ASN A 217 -8.54 3.92 19.46
C ASN A 217 -8.18 5.17 20.32
N GLY A 218 -8.54 6.36 19.86
CA GLY A 218 -8.16 7.62 20.49
C GLY A 218 -6.72 8.03 20.25
N GLU A 219 -5.98 7.30 19.40
CA GLU A 219 -4.62 7.63 19.01
C GLU A 219 -4.61 8.70 17.91
N LEU A 220 -3.57 9.52 17.86
CA LEU A 220 -3.41 10.49 16.78
C LEU A 220 -3.40 9.76 15.43
N LEU A 221 -4.24 10.20 14.50
CA LEU A 221 -4.42 9.52 13.23
C LEU A 221 -3.09 9.34 12.49
N ASN A 222 -2.72 8.08 12.28
CA ASN A 222 -1.56 7.71 11.49
C ASN A 222 -1.92 7.73 10.00
N PHE A 223 -1.62 8.85 9.34
CA PHE A 223 -1.96 9.05 7.95
C PHE A 223 -1.14 8.18 7.01
N GLY A 224 -1.86 7.39 6.21
CA GLY A 224 -1.28 6.56 5.17
C GLY A 224 -2.12 6.60 3.89
N THR A 225 -1.56 7.11 2.81
CA THR A 225 -2.27 7.21 1.52
C THR A 225 -2.70 5.85 0.97
N HIS A 226 -1.94 4.80 1.23
CA HIS A 226 -2.29 3.45 0.80
C HIS A 226 -3.57 2.93 1.49
N THR A 227 -3.85 3.42 2.69
CA THR A 227 -5.07 3.09 3.44
C THR A 227 -6.33 3.53 2.72
N PHE A 228 -6.34 4.72 2.07
CA PHE A 228 -7.48 5.15 1.24
C PHE A 228 -7.76 4.21 0.07
N ARG A 229 -6.70 3.76 -0.60
CA ARG A 229 -6.85 2.79 -1.67
C ARG A 229 -7.38 1.45 -1.16
N HIS A 230 -7.02 1.05 0.05
CA HIS A 230 -7.61 -0.12 0.71
C HIS A 230 -9.09 0.10 1.04
N CYS A 231 -9.45 1.28 1.56
CA CYS A 231 -10.86 1.65 1.78
C CYS A 231 -11.67 1.62 0.47
N TYR A 232 -11.11 2.15 -0.62
CA TYR A 232 -11.75 2.09 -1.94
C TYR A 232 -11.95 0.64 -2.42
N GLY A 233 -10.91 -0.20 -2.33
CA GLY A 233 -10.99 -1.61 -2.70
C GLY A 233 -11.98 -2.40 -1.83
N LYS A 234 -12.04 -2.11 -0.52
CA LYS A 234 -13.03 -2.67 0.40
C LYS A 234 -14.46 -2.31 -0.03
N LYS A 235 -14.74 -1.03 -0.31
CA LYS A 235 -16.06 -0.58 -0.79
C LYS A 235 -16.50 -1.28 -2.07
N LEU A 236 -15.60 -1.45 -3.05
CA LEU A 236 -15.89 -2.21 -4.28
C LEU A 236 -16.25 -3.67 -3.98
N THR A 237 -15.59 -4.29 -3.00
CA THR A 237 -15.88 -5.66 -2.58
C THR A 237 -17.25 -5.77 -1.89
N GLU A 238 -17.59 -4.80 -1.04
CA GLU A 238 -18.90 -4.70 -0.37
C GLU A 238 -20.04 -4.48 -1.37
N MET A 239 -19.77 -3.79 -2.48
CA MET A 239 -20.70 -3.65 -3.61
C MET A 239 -20.80 -4.89 -4.50
N HIS A 240 -20.17 -6.01 -4.12
CA HIS A 240 -20.14 -7.26 -4.86
C HIS A 240 -19.60 -7.15 -6.29
N ILE A 241 -18.73 -6.16 -6.55
CA ILE A 241 -18.05 -6.02 -7.84
C ILE A 241 -17.11 -7.23 -8.04
N ASP A 242 -17.06 -7.76 -9.26
CA ASP A 242 -16.22 -8.90 -9.59
C ASP A 242 -14.71 -8.58 -9.50
N ASP A 243 -13.89 -9.59 -9.22
CA ASP A 243 -12.47 -9.44 -8.94
C ASP A 243 -11.66 -8.86 -10.11
N TRP A 244 -12.02 -9.21 -11.35
CA TRP A 244 -11.39 -8.65 -12.54
C TRP A 244 -11.72 -7.18 -12.69
N MET A 245 -12.97 -6.81 -12.43
CA MET A 245 -13.38 -5.41 -12.47
C MET A 245 -12.69 -4.61 -11.37
N ILE A 246 -12.59 -5.14 -10.14
CA ILE A 246 -11.84 -4.50 -9.05
C ILE A 246 -10.37 -4.34 -9.43
N ALA A 247 -9.74 -5.39 -9.98
CA ALA A 247 -8.36 -5.31 -10.44
C ALA A 247 -8.17 -4.22 -11.50
N ARG A 248 -9.08 -4.14 -12.46
CA ARG A 248 -9.06 -3.14 -13.53
C ARG A 248 -9.25 -1.71 -13.01
N LEU A 249 -10.23 -1.50 -12.13
CA LEU A 249 -10.51 -0.19 -11.53
C LEU A 249 -9.35 0.34 -10.68
N LEU A 250 -8.61 -0.58 -10.05
CA LEU A 250 -7.42 -0.26 -9.26
C LEU A 250 -6.12 -0.27 -10.10
N GLY A 251 -6.14 -0.71 -11.35
CA GLY A 251 -4.94 -0.86 -12.18
C GLY A 251 -3.97 -1.91 -11.63
N HIS A 252 -4.50 -3.06 -11.16
CA HIS A 252 -3.70 -4.21 -10.77
C HIS A 252 -3.41 -5.09 -11.98
N LYS A 253 -2.19 -5.63 -12.08
CA LYS A 253 -1.82 -6.59 -13.13
C LYS A 253 -2.36 -8.00 -12.87
N THR A 254 -2.61 -8.34 -11.60
CA THR A 254 -3.02 -9.67 -11.16
C THR A 254 -4.14 -9.58 -10.13
N LEU A 255 -4.91 -10.66 -9.98
CA LEU A 255 -5.98 -10.76 -8.99
C LEU A 255 -5.45 -10.97 -7.55
N GLN A 256 -4.18 -11.30 -7.37
CA GLN A 256 -3.62 -11.61 -6.05
C GLN A 256 -3.85 -10.50 -5.02
N SER A 257 -3.75 -9.23 -5.44
CA SER A 257 -4.03 -8.09 -4.56
C SER A 257 -5.52 -7.95 -4.22
N VAL A 258 -6.42 -8.39 -5.11
CA VAL A 258 -7.87 -8.32 -4.90
C VAL A 258 -8.32 -9.36 -3.88
N HIS A 259 -7.71 -10.55 -3.88
CA HIS A 259 -8.02 -11.57 -2.87
C HIS A 259 -7.83 -11.11 -1.42
N HIS A 260 -6.95 -10.13 -1.19
CA HIS A 260 -6.82 -9.55 0.15
C HIS A 260 -8.06 -8.76 0.57
N TYR A 261 -8.72 -8.04 -0.34
CA TYR A 261 -9.96 -7.32 -0.06
C TYR A 261 -11.11 -8.30 0.19
N ARG A 262 -11.22 -9.39 -0.58
CA ARG A 262 -12.23 -10.45 -0.41
C ARG A 262 -12.13 -11.14 0.95
N LYS A 263 -10.92 -11.48 1.40
CA LYS A 263 -10.72 -12.10 2.73
C LYS A 263 -11.26 -11.23 3.86
N ILE A 264 -11.14 -9.91 3.73
CA ILE A 264 -11.63 -8.96 4.71
C ILE A 264 -13.15 -8.83 4.62
N GLY A 265 -13.69 -8.69 3.42
CA GLY A 265 -15.15 -8.68 3.20
C GLY A 265 -15.81 -9.92 3.77
N ASN A 266 -15.26 -11.10 3.54
CA ASN A 266 -15.77 -12.36 4.08
C ASN A 266 -15.71 -12.41 5.62
N LYS A 267 -14.66 -11.85 6.24
CA LYS A 267 -14.56 -11.78 7.71
C LYS A 267 -15.61 -10.85 8.29
N ILE A 268 -15.77 -9.65 7.72
CA ILE A 268 -16.79 -8.69 8.15
C ILE A 268 -18.18 -9.30 7.98
N MET A 269 -18.47 -9.90 6.83
CA MET A 269 -19.75 -10.58 6.58
C MET A 269 -19.97 -11.73 7.58
N ALA A 270 -18.92 -12.49 7.93
CA ALA A 270 -18.99 -13.52 8.94
C ALA A 270 -19.32 -12.98 10.33
N ASP A 271 -18.75 -11.84 10.69
CA ASP A 271 -18.98 -11.18 11.99
C ASP A 271 -20.37 -10.54 12.03
N GLU A 272 -20.79 -9.83 10.97
CA GLU A 272 -22.11 -9.19 10.87
C GLU A 272 -23.27 -10.21 10.83
N THR A 273 -23.05 -11.39 10.22
CA THR A 273 -24.07 -12.44 10.13
C THR A 273 -24.05 -13.41 11.31
N ARG A 274 -23.15 -13.25 12.29
CA ARG A 274 -23.03 -14.17 13.43
C ARG A 274 -24.34 -14.28 14.22
N ALA A 275 -24.92 -13.15 14.59
CA ALA A 275 -26.18 -13.10 15.35
C ALA A 275 -27.37 -13.72 14.58
N VAL A 276 -27.36 -13.60 13.24
CA VAL A 276 -28.38 -14.23 12.39
C VAL A 276 -28.16 -15.74 12.33
N ARG A 277 -26.90 -16.20 12.18
CA ARG A 277 -26.58 -17.64 12.19
C ARG A 277 -26.92 -18.29 13.53
N GLU A 278 -26.55 -17.67 14.64
CA GLU A 278 -26.89 -18.17 15.99
C GLU A 278 -28.40 -18.33 16.18
N LYS A 279 -29.21 -17.39 15.65
CA LYS A 279 -30.68 -17.56 15.66
C LYS A 279 -31.16 -18.69 14.77
N ILE A 280 -30.59 -18.83 13.56
CA ILE A 280 -30.91 -19.93 12.65
C ILE A 280 -30.54 -21.28 13.27
N ASP A 281 -29.32 -21.37 13.86
CA ASP A 281 -28.84 -22.57 14.52
C ASP A 281 -29.75 -22.95 15.71
N MET A 282 -30.21 -21.99 16.51
CA MET A 282 -31.22 -22.24 17.58
C MET A 282 -32.51 -22.80 17.03
N ILE A 283 -33.05 -22.19 15.96
CA ILE A 283 -34.32 -22.64 15.33
C ILE A 283 -34.15 -24.06 14.77
N LEU A 284 -33.01 -24.33 14.08
CA LEU A 284 -32.74 -25.64 13.52
C LEU A 284 -32.52 -26.70 14.61
N MET A 285 -31.85 -26.34 15.71
CA MET A 285 -31.69 -27.25 16.85
C MET A 285 -33.00 -27.59 17.54
N ASP A 286 -33.94 -26.63 17.65
CA ASP A 286 -35.28 -26.87 18.19
C ASP A 286 -36.10 -27.81 17.27
N VAL A 287 -36.01 -27.61 15.94
CA VAL A 287 -36.65 -28.49 14.96
C VAL A 287 -36.05 -29.92 15.01
N VAL A 288 -34.73 -30.02 15.15
CA VAL A 288 -34.03 -31.33 15.22
C VAL A 288 -34.36 -32.07 16.51
N LYS A 289 -34.54 -31.39 17.64
CA LYS A 289 -34.98 -32.00 18.91
C LYS A 289 -36.42 -32.61 18.84
N GLU A 290 -37.27 -32.10 17.98
CA GLU A 290 -38.61 -32.65 17.76
C GLU A 290 -38.61 -33.91 16.87
N TRP A 291 -37.49 -34.24 16.22
CA TRP A 291 -37.40 -35.45 15.40
C TRP A 291 -37.13 -36.67 16.30
N GLU A 292 -38.08 -37.58 16.38
CA GLU A 292 -37.94 -38.82 17.09
C GLU A 292 -36.76 -39.65 16.49
N GLY A 293 -35.75 -39.92 17.29
CA GLY A 293 -34.58 -40.76 16.91
C GLY A 293 -33.30 -40.02 16.60
N TYR A 294 -33.21 -38.69 16.82
CA TYR A 294 -31.96 -37.95 16.73
C TYR A 294 -31.37 -37.75 18.13
N GLU A 295 -30.46 -38.65 18.51
CA GLU A 295 -29.58 -38.44 19.66
C GLU A 295 -28.29 -37.73 19.18
N ILE A 296 -28.03 -36.53 19.72
CA ILE A 296 -26.78 -35.78 19.52
C ILE A 296 -25.75 -36.21 20.56
#